data_fdb541aba5e60d17415e3e35378423b7
#
_entry.id   fdb541aba5e60d17415e3e35378423b7
#
_cell.length_a   1.000
_cell.length_b   1.000
_cell.length_c   1.000
_cell.angle_alpha   90.00
_cell.angle_beta   90.00
_cell.angle_gamma   90.00
#
_symmetry.space_group_name_H-M   'P 1'
#
loop_
_entity.id
_entity.type
_entity.pdbx_description
1 polymer ?
#
loop_
_entity_poly.entity_id
_entity_poly.type
_entity_poly.pdbx_seq_one_letter_code
_entity_poly.pdbx_strand_id
1 'polypeptide(L)'
;VKRPSDPFRLLLVMTGSTQTGGGYHQTITNLQALIRIAPPHYLISVLDVSGSYQSALAALISQGELKPEQLLRVPQRFDSFRDRLITSGGAPYRFGRWLLRMAGRRIGMSPAARFIDHSDASLVYFLSGSPIAQELEIKPFIWTMWDICHLDSPEFPEVRTSHKFEDREAFYSTCLRKAVAVVLDSKALMLNTQRAFGLHTEKFVVIPFSPPATLQSSALTHQRPAALAHVSAPYFFYPAQLWTHKNHVRIAEAIAWLKSEGHDYHAVFVGKDHGAGSSVRARVESLGVTDRVHFLGYVSDAEMASLYSNASALVMASYFGPTNIPPLEAFQLSVPVIASFIHQDQLRDGALYFDPDDEETLTQAMLEVQ
;
A
#
# COMPACT_ATOMS: atom_id res chain seq x y z
N VAL A 1 -18.27 24.52 21.46
CA VAL A 1 -19.44 23.95 20.75
C VAL A 1 -19.68 24.83 19.53
N LYS A 2 -19.48 24.29 18.29
CA LYS A 2 -19.75 25.02 17.04
C LYS A 2 -21.25 25.33 16.92
N ARG A 3 -21.57 26.54 16.43
CA ARG A 3 -22.95 26.89 16.10
C ARG A 3 -23.44 26.02 14.93
N PRO A 4 -24.72 25.66 14.85
CA PRO A 4 -25.27 24.83 13.76
C PRO A 4 -25.09 25.41 12.34
N SER A 5 -24.74 26.70 12.23
CA SER A 5 -24.53 27.45 10.97
C SER A 5 -23.09 27.42 10.43
N ASP A 6 -22.12 26.93 11.21
CA ASP A 6 -20.72 26.93 10.74
C ASP A 6 -20.49 25.75 9.78
N PRO A 7 -19.82 25.99 8.64
CA PRO A 7 -19.53 24.90 7.70
C PRO A 7 -18.65 23.84 8.35
N PHE A 8 -18.91 22.57 8.04
CA PHE A 8 -18.08 21.48 8.51
C PHE A 8 -16.74 21.47 7.73
N ARG A 9 -15.62 21.58 8.44
CA ARG A 9 -14.28 21.65 7.86
C ARG A 9 -13.56 20.32 8.01
N LEU A 10 -13.32 19.65 6.87
CA LEU A 10 -12.62 18.37 6.82
C LEU A 10 -11.20 18.57 6.29
N LEU A 11 -10.20 18.19 7.09
CA LEU A 11 -8.81 18.19 6.67
C LEU A 11 -8.39 16.77 6.30
N LEU A 12 -8.08 16.55 5.02
CA LEU A 12 -7.53 15.30 4.50
C LEU A 12 -6.02 15.35 4.57
N VAL A 13 -5.42 14.40 5.27
CA VAL A 13 -3.96 14.35 5.49
C VAL A 13 -3.38 13.16 4.74
N MET A 14 -2.42 13.46 3.87
CA MET A 14 -1.66 12.50 3.09
C MET A 14 -0.26 12.36 3.66
N THR A 15 0.12 11.14 3.99
CA THR A 15 1.46 10.80 4.48
C THR A 15 1.94 9.56 3.76
N GLY A 16 3.15 9.57 3.28
CA GLY A 16 3.74 8.43 2.59
C GLY A 16 5.18 8.72 2.24
N SER A 17 6.01 7.69 2.20
CA SER A 17 7.44 7.83 1.88
C SER A 17 7.78 7.43 0.45
N THR A 18 6.82 6.90 -0.31
CA THR A 18 7.02 6.41 -1.67
C THR A 18 6.03 7.05 -2.63
N GLN A 19 6.48 7.32 -3.86
CA GLN A 19 5.64 7.84 -4.94
C GLN A 19 5.06 6.72 -5.82
N THR A 20 5.12 5.47 -5.37
CA THR A 20 4.69 4.29 -6.13
C THR A 20 4.18 3.20 -5.19
N GLY A 21 3.35 2.30 -5.74
CA GLY A 21 2.81 1.14 -5.02
C GLY A 21 1.36 1.30 -4.58
N GLY A 22 0.75 0.21 -4.16
CA GLY A 22 -0.68 0.14 -3.85
C GLY A 22 -1.17 1.19 -2.87
N GLY A 23 -0.44 1.43 -1.78
CA GLY A 23 -0.82 2.45 -0.78
C GLY A 23 -0.81 3.88 -1.32
N TYR A 24 0.11 4.21 -2.24
CA TYR A 24 0.15 5.51 -2.91
C TYR A 24 -1.10 5.71 -3.77
N HIS A 25 -1.40 4.74 -4.66
CA HIS A 25 -2.57 4.80 -5.54
C HIS A 25 -3.87 4.84 -4.75
N GLN A 26 -4.00 4.01 -3.71
CA GLN A 26 -5.20 3.98 -2.88
C GLN A 26 -5.44 5.31 -2.14
N THR A 27 -4.37 5.96 -1.66
CA THR A 27 -4.47 7.28 -1.03
C THR A 27 -5.04 8.32 -2.00
N ILE A 28 -4.59 8.33 -3.27
CA ILE A 28 -5.10 9.22 -4.32
C ILE A 28 -6.55 8.88 -4.67
N THR A 29 -6.87 7.61 -4.86
CA THR A 29 -8.23 7.14 -5.17
C THR A 29 -9.21 7.55 -4.07
N ASN A 30 -8.83 7.38 -2.79
CA ASN A 30 -9.65 7.81 -1.66
C ASN A 30 -9.82 9.33 -1.62
N LEU A 31 -8.76 10.10 -1.89
CA LEU A 31 -8.83 11.56 -1.98
C LEU A 31 -9.84 11.99 -3.05
N GLN A 32 -9.72 11.45 -4.27
CA GLN A 32 -10.61 11.78 -5.39
C GLN A 32 -12.07 11.42 -5.06
N ALA A 33 -12.31 10.23 -4.51
CA ALA A 33 -13.64 9.81 -4.12
C ALA A 33 -14.25 10.77 -3.09
N LEU A 34 -13.49 11.12 -2.04
CA LEU A 34 -13.96 12.04 -0.99
C LEU A 34 -14.27 13.43 -1.53
N ILE A 35 -13.46 13.98 -2.44
CA ILE A 35 -13.71 15.28 -3.06
C ILE A 35 -15.02 15.24 -3.87
N ARG A 36 -15.26 14.17 -4.63
CA ARG A 36 -16.43 14.03 -5.50
C ARG A 36 -17.74 13.81 -4.74
N ILE A 37 -17.70 13.04 -3.63
CA ILE A 37 -18.92 12.69 -2.88
C ILE A 37 -19.23 13.62 -1.73
N ALA A 38 -18.32 14.54 -1.38
CA ALA A 38 -18.51 15.42 -0.23
C ALA A 38 -19.74 16.32 -0.41
N PRO A 39 -20.57 16.45 0.62
CA PRO A 39 -21.70 17.38 0.59
C PRO A 39 -21.24 18.83 0.33
N PRO A 40 -22.02 19.63 -0.41
CA PRO A 40 -21.61 21.00 -0.80
C PRO A 40 -21.30 21.95 0.37
N HIS A 41 -21.84 21.67 1.55
CA HIS A 41 -21.58 22.44 2.77
C HIS A 41 -20.32 22.03 3.53
N TYR A 42 -19.60 21.00 3.05
CA TYR A 42 -18.30 20.61 3.61
C TYR A 42 -17.19 21.43 2.96
N LEU A 43 -16.33 22.02 3.77
CA LEU A 43 -15.12 22.66 3.31
C LEU A 43 -13.97 21.65 3.46
N ILE A 44 -13.48 21.17 2.31
CA ILE A 44 -12.36 20.22 2.26
C ILE A 44 -11.06 20.99 2.07
N SER A 45 -10.07 20.65 2.90
CA SER A 45 -8.67 21.04 2.72
C SER A 45 -7.81 19.80 2.66
N VAL A 46 -6.70 19.85 1.93
CA VAL A 46 -5.75 18.74 1.72
C VAL A 46 -4.38 19.15 2.21
N LEU A 47 -3.72 18.31 2.97
CA LEU A 47 -2.36 18.50 3.46
C LEU A 47 -1.48 17.30 3.05
N ASP A 48 -0.54 17.51 2.13
CA ASP A 48 0.54 16.56 1.84
C ASP A 48 1.73 16.85 2.76
N VAL A 49 1.88 16.06 3.81
CA VAL A 49 2.96 16.20 4.79
C VAL A 49 4.29 15.71 4.23
N SER A 50 4.27 14.69 3.40
CA SER A 50 5.46 14.03 2.87
C SER A 50 6.06 14.73 1.65
N GLY A 51 5.25 15.50 0.92
CA GLY A 51 5.60 16.02 -0.40
C GLY A 51 5.61 14.95 -1.52
N SER A 52 5.21 13.72 -1.21
CA SER A 52 5.25 12.60 -2.16
C SER A 52 4.11 12.63 -3.18
N TYR A 53 3.04 13.38 -2.91
CA TYR A 53 1.83 13.43 -3.73
C TYR A 53 1.74 14.66 -4.63
N GLN A 54 2.78 15.49 -4.71
CA GLN A 54 2.75 16.78 -5.42
C GLN A 54 2.32 16.65 -6.89
N SER A 55 2.85 15.65 -7.62
CA SER A 55 2.50 15.44 -9.04
C SER A 55 1.03 15.07 -9.20
N ALA A 56 0.50 14.18 -8.34
CA ALA A 56 -0.90 13.78 -8.37
C ALA A 56 -1.82 14.94 -7.99
N LEU A 57 -1.48 15.72 -6.97
CA LEU A 57 -2.25 16.90 -6.56
C LEU A 57 -2.25 17.98 -7.66
N ALA A 58 -1.12 18.20 -8.35
CA ALA A 58 -1.04 19.12 -9.48
C ALA A 58 -1.93 18.67 -10.64
N ALA A 59 -2.00 17.35 -10.91
CA ALA A 59 -2.90 16.78 -11.91
C ALA A 59 -4.37 17.02 -11.54
N LEU A 60 -4.77 16.79 -10.28
CA LEU A 60 -6.14 17.05 -9.81
C LEU A 60 -6.52 18.53 -9.91
N ILE A 61 -5.58 19.43 -9.64
CA ILE A 61 -5.79 20.87 -9.82
C ILE A 61 -5.99 21.22 -11.30
N SER A 62 -5.15 20.67 -12.19
CA SER A 62 -5.26 20.93 -13.63
C SER A 62 -6.55 20.38 -14.23
N GLN A 63 -7.11 19.30 -13.67
CA GLN A 63 -8.39 18.71 -14.05
C GLN A 63 -9.60 19.42 -13.43
N GLY A 64 -9.37 20.40 -12.54
CA GLY A 64 -10.43 21.13 -11.84
C GLY A 64 -11.13 20.35 -10.72
N GLU A 65 -10.60 19.18 -10.35
CA GLU A 65 -11.15 18.38 -9.23
C GLU A 65 -10.75 18.94 -7.86
N LEU A 66 -9.58 19.56 -7.76
CA LEU A 66 -9.08 20.22 -6.55
C LEU A 66 -8.74 21.68 -6.84
N LYS A 67 -9.13 22.59 -5.96
CA LYS A 67 -8.78 24.00 -6.10
C LYS A 67 -7.45 24.30 -5.40
N PRO A 68 -6.59 25.19 -5.93
CA PRO A 68 -5.31 25.53 -5.30
C PRO A 68 -5.41 25.98 -3.85
N GLU A 69 -6.47 26.72 -3.50
CA GLU A 69 -6.72 27.21 -2.14
C GLU A 69 -7.09 26.12 -1.13
N GLN A 70 -7.47 24.93 -1.58
CA GLN A 70 -7.73 23.76 -0.74
C GLN A 70 -6.44 23.06 -0.31
N LEU A 71 -5.33 23.28 -1.04
CA LEU A 71 -4.04 22.67 -0.73
C LEU A 71 -3.30 23.46 0.34
N LEU A 72 -3.20 22.89 1.53
CA LEU A 72 -2.49 23.49 2.66
C LEU A 72 -1.02 23.07 2.68
N ARG A 73 -0.19 23.92 3.26
CA ARG A 73 1.22 23.65 3.54
C ARG A 73 1.51 23.96 5.01
N VAL A 74 2.38 23.15 5.62
CA VAL A 74 2.84 23.44 6.98
C VAL A 74 3.69 24.72 6.94
N PRO A 75 3.27 25.82 7.62
CA PRO A 75 4.04 27.04 7.62
C PRO A 75 5.38 26.89 8.35
N GLN A 76 6.43 27.57 7.88
CA GLN A 76 7.77 27.53 8.48
C GLN A 76 7.82 27.93 9.97
N ARG A 77 6.85 28.73 10.45
CA ARG A 77 6.73 29.08 11.88
C ARG A 77 6.55 27.86 12.80
N PHE A 78 6.09 26.73 12.25
CA PHE A 78 5.99 25.46 12.98
C PHE A 78 7.28 24.64 12.91
N ASP A 79 8.22 25.04 12.03
CA ASP A 79 9.52 24.39 11.82
C ASP A 79 10.59 25.10 12.66
N SER A 80 10.73 24.73 13.93
CA SER A 80 11.77 25.26 14.79
C SER A 80 13.13 24.60 14.50
N PHE A 81 14.24 25.24 14.86
CA PHE A 81 15.59 24.65 14.76
C PHE A 81 15.67 23.28 15.44
N ARG A 82 14.95 23.12 16.54
CA ARG A 82 14.81 21.85 17.27
C ARG A 82 14.09 20.77 16.42
N ASP A 83 13.12 21.17 15.62
CA ASP A 83 12.36 20.26 14.76
C ASP A 83 13.18 19.82 13.55
N ARG A 84 14.05 20.71 13.00
CA ARG A 84 15.00 20.35 11.92
C ARG A 84 16.00 19.29 12.37
N LEU A 85 16.48 19.38 13.61
CA LEU A 85 17.32 18.35 14.23
C LEU A 85 16.56 17.02 14.41
N ILE A 86 15.24 17.09 14.66
CA ILE A 86 14.38 15.92 14.88
C ILE A 86 13.94 15.26 13.55
N THR A 87 13.77 16.03 12.48
CA THR A 87 13.29 15.53 11.18
C THR A 87 14.40 15.09 10.22
N SER A 88 15.66 15.43 10.51
CA SER A 88 16.81 15.10 9.64
C SER A 88 17.18 13.61 9.53
N GLY A 89 16.44 12.73 10.19
CA GLY A 89 16.50 11.25 9.98
C GLY A 89 17.83 10.54 10.23
N GLY A 90 18.87 11.24 10.70
CA GLY A 90 20.21 10.70 10.92
C GLY A 90 20.40 10.01 12.28
N ALA A 91 21.57 9.38 12.49
CA ALA A 91 21.96 8.75 13.75
C ALA A 91 21.74 9.62 15.00
N PRO A 92 21.95 10.97 14.98
CA PRO A 92 21.65 11.86 16.10
C PRO A 92 20.16 11.90 16.48
N TYR A 93 19.26 11.73 15.52
CA TYR A 93 17.81 11.68 15.75
C TYR A 93 17.38 10.45 16.55
N ARG A 94 17.90 9.27 16.18
CA ARG A 94 17.60 8.01 16.90
C ARG A 94 18.09 8.07 18.34
N PHE A 95 19.29 8.62 18.55
CA PHE A 95 19.88 8.80 19.87
C PHE A 95 19.13 9.84 20.72
N GLY A 96 18.74 10.96 20.13
CA GLY A 96 17.95 12.00 20.81
C GLY A 96 16.56 11.51 21.23
N ARG A 97 15.87 10.72 20.39
CA ARG A 97 14.60 10.07 20.75
C ARG A 97 14.76 9.05 21.88
N TRP A 98 15.83 8.26 21.83
CA TRP A 98 16.14 7.29 22.88
C TRP A 98 16.39 7.98 24.22
N LEU A 99 17.20 9.04 24.26
CA LEU A 99 17.45 9.83 25.46
C LEU A 99 16.17 10.46 26.05
N LEU A 100 15.30 11.01 25.21
CA LEU A 100 14.03 11.62 25.63
C LEU A 100 13.04 10.55 26.16
N ARG A 101 13.00 9.35 25.56
CA ARG A 101 12.25 8.21 26.10
C ARG A 101 12.78 7.77 27.46
N MET A 102 14.09 7.65 27.61
CA MET A 102 14.74 7.31 28.88
C MET A 102 14.48 8.35 30.00
N ALA A 103 14.38 9.62 29.63
CA ALA A 103 14.08 10.71 30.55
C ALA A 103 12.58 10.87 30.89
N GLY A 104 11.70 9.97 30.37
CA GLY A 104 10.25 10.05 30.59
C GLY A 104 9.60 11.33 30.02
N ARG A 105 10.34 12.10 29.21
CA ARG A 105 9.84 13.33 28.60
C ARG A 105 9.09 13.00 27.31
N ARG A 106 7.86 13.45 27.20
CA ARG A 106 7.11 13.41 25.92
C ARG A 106 7.92 14.16 24.87
N ILE A 107 8.17 13.51 23.74
CA ILE A 107 8.72 14.16 22.55
C ILE A 107 7.67 15.21 22.15
N GLY A 108 8.05 16.48 22.01
CA GLY A 108 7.12 17.52 21.59
C GLY A 108 6.50 17.17 20.24
N MET A 109 5.30 17.68 19.99
CA MET A 109 4.59 17.47 18.74
C MET A 109 5.45 17.90 17.54
N SER A 110 5.38 17.13 16.46
CA SER A 110 6.00 17.49 15.20
C SER A 110 5.37 18.78 14.61
N PRO A 111 6.07 19.52 13.72
CA PRO A 111 5.51 20.70 13.06
C PRO A 111 4.17 20.42 12.39
N ALA A 112 4.04 19.28 11.72
CA ALA A 112 2.80 18.87 11.07
C ALA A 112 1.67 18.63 12.08
N ALA A 113 1.95 17.88 13.16
CA ALA A 113 0.95 17.63 14.20
C ALA A 113 0.49 18.93 14.86
N ARG A 114 1.41 19.84 15.20
CA ARG A 114 1.06 21.16 15.73
C ARG A 114 0.21 21.98 14.77
N PHE A 115 0.57 22.00 13.48
CA PHE A 115 -0.23 22.70 12.47
C PHE A 115 -1.65 22.13 12.38
N ILE A 116 -1.79 20.79 12.35
CA ILE A 116 -3.06 20.10 12.30
C ILE A 116 -3.91 20.40 13.54
N ASP A 117 -3.33 20.31 14.74
CA ASP A 117 -4.05 20.56 16.00
C ASP A 117 -4.54 22.00 16.16
N HIS A 118 -3.81 22.98 15.59
CA HIS A 118 -4.18 24.39 15.63
C HIS A 118 -4.93 24.86 14.36
N SER A 119 -5.24 23.96 13.43
CA SER A 119 -6.06 24.28 12.25
C SER A 119 -7.51 24.55 12.65
N ASP A 120 -8.27 25.12 11.74
CA ASP A 120 -9.71 25.33 11.91
C ASP A 120 -10.57 24.10 11.56
N ALA A 121 -9.92 22.95 11.27
CA ALA A 121 -10.58 21.71 10.94
C ALA A 121 -11.53 21.24 12.05
N SER A 122 -12.72 20.80 11.66
CA SER A 122 -13.69 20.13 12.54
C SER A 122 -13.33 18.68 12.79
N LEU A 123 -12.75 18.04 11.77
CA LEU A 123 -12.32 16.66 11.75
C LEU A 123 -11.11 16.52 10.83
N VAL A 124 -10.18 15.67 11.22
CA VAL A 124 -8.99 15.30 10.41
C VAL A 124 -9.19 13.88 9.90
N TYR A 125 -8.86 13.62 8.65
CA TYR A 125 -8.85 12.26 8.12
C TYR A 125 -7.48 11.92 7.51
N PHE A 126 -6.76 11.00 8.16
CA PHE A 126 -5.52 10.43 7.65
C PHE A 126 -5.84 9.37 6.60
N LEU A 127 -5.59 9.66 5.32
CA LEU A 127 -5.89 8.78 4.19
C LEU A 127 -4.97 7.55 4.12
N SER A 128 -3.94 7.52 4.95
CA SER A 128 -3.00 6.40 5.11
C SER A 128 -2.60 6.24 6.57
N GLY A 129 -2.04 5.08 6.92
CA GLY A 129 -1.52 4.81 8.25
C GLY A 129 -0.38 5.76 8.63
N SER A 130 -0.68 6.77 9.43
CA SER A 130 0.27 7.81 9.80
C SER A 130 0.58 7.82 11.29
N PRO A 131 1.87 7.78 11.68
CA PRO A 131 2.27 7.94 13.08
C PRO A 131 2.06 9.38 13.60
N ILE A 132 1.85 10.39 12.74
CA ILE A 132 1.53 11.76 13.15
C ILE A 132 0.22 11.82 13.94
N ALA A 133 -0.73 10.95 13.61
CA ALA A 133 -2.03 10.90 14.28
C ALA A 133 -1.92 10.63 15.79
N GLN A 134 -0.91 9.87 16.25
CA GLN A 134 -0.70 9.63 17.68
C GLN A 134 -0.36 10.91 18.47
N GLU A 135 0.24 11.90 17.79
CA GLU A 135 0.70 13.15 18.39
C GLU A 135 -0.44 14.15 18.61
N LEU A 136 -1.58 14.04 17.88
CA LEU A 136 -2.69 14.98 18.00
C LEU A 136 -3.31 14.93 19.40
N GLU A 137 -3.54 16.09 20.00
CA GLU A 137 -4.12 16.24 21.33
C GLU A 137 -5.51 16.90 21.32
N ILE A 138 -5.80 17.73 20.32
CA ILE A 138 -6.99 18.58 20.26
C ILE A 138 -7.98 18.09 19.20
N LYS A 139 -7.48 17.75 18.00
CA LYS A 139 -8.38 17.43 16.87
C LYS A 139 -8.85 15.98 16.89
N PRO A 140 -10.16 15.75 16.75
CA PRO A 140 -10.67 14.42 16.47
C PRO A 140 -10.21 13.98 15.09
N PHE A 141 -9.91 12.68 14.92
CA PHE A 141 -9.45 12.18 13.66
C PHE A 141 -10.00 10.80 13.29
N ILE A 142 -10.14 10.59 11.98
CA ILE A 142 -10.31 9.27 11.34
C ILE A 142 -8.93 8.79 10.91
N TRP A 143 -8.67 7.50 11.04
CA TRP A 143 -7.37 6.91 10.71
C TRP A 143 -7.55 5.70 9.78
N THR A 144 -6.81 5.67 8.67
CA THR A 144 -6.80 4.51 7.77
C THR A 144 -5.72 3.52 8.20
N MET A 145 -6.05 2.25 8.24
CA MET A 145 -5.15 1.15 8.50
C MET A 145 -5.30 0.09 7.41
N TRP A 146 -4.19 -0.37 6.85
CA TRP A 146 -4.20 -1.30 5.73
C TRP A 146 -3.84 -2.74 6.09
N ASP A 147 -3.16 -2.95 7.19
CA ASP A 147 -2.76 -4.27 7.68
C ASP A 147 -2.32 -4.25 9.14
N ILE A 148 -2.22 -5.43 9.74
CA ILE A 148 -1.55 -5.69 11.02
C ILE A 148 -0.48 -6.79 10.86
N CYS A 149 0.18 -6.83 9.71
CA CYS A 149 1.11 -7.90 9.35
C CYS A 149 2.26 -8.10 10.36
N HIS A 150 2.62 -7.07 11.12
CA HIS A 150 3.61 -7.21 12.20
C HIS A 150 3.12 -8.13 13.34
N LEU A 151 1.80 -8.27 13.52
CA LEU A 151 1.20 -9.21 14.49
C LEU A 151 0.86 -10.55 13.85
N ASP A 152 0.34 -10.52 12.61
CA ASP A 152 -0.11 -11.74 11.91
C ASP A 152 1.07 -12.60 11.43
N SER A 153 2.20 -11.97 11.06
CA SER A 153 3.35 -12.63 10.44
C SER A 153 4.69 -12.03 10.91
N PRO A 154 4.99 -12.12 12.24
CA PRO A 154 6.18 -11.49 12.83
C PRO A 154 7.50 -12.16 12.43
N GLU A 155 7.48 -13.32 11.79
CA GLU A 155 8.64 -14.06 11.29
C GLU A 155 9.34 -13.34 10.13
N PHE A 156 8.62 -12.52 9.35
CA PHE A 156 9.19 -11.85 8.19
C PHE A 156 10.09 -10.66 8.58
N PRO A 157 11.29 -10.53 7.94
CA PRO A 157 12.26 -9.49 8.29
C PRO A 157 11.74 -8.06 8.08
N GLU A 158 10.88 -7.85 7.08
CA GLU A 158 10.33 -6.53 6.75
C GLU A 158 9.43 -5.93 7.81
N VAL A 159 8.87 -6.76 8.70
CA VAL A 159 7.98 -6.29 9.78
C VAL A 159 8.66 -6.22 11.15
N ARG A 160 9.84 -6.85 11.33
CA ARG A 160 10.51 -6.93 12.64
C ARG A 160 11.88 -6.26 12.70
N THR A 161 12.63 -6.18 11.57
CA THR A 161 13.98 -5.62 11.59
C THR A 161 13.98 -4.12 11.88
N SER A 162 15.04 -3.62 12.55
CA SER A 162 15.24 -2.20 12.86
C SER A 162 14.14 -1.60 13.75
N HIS A 163 13.63 -2.37 14.70
CA HIS A 163 12.56 -2.00 15.65
C HIS A 163 11.22 -1.67 14.97
N LYS A 164 10.99 -2.15 13.75
CA LYS A 164 9.73 -1.88 13.03
C LYS A 164 8.52 -2.45 13.75
N PHE A 165 8.66 -3.62 14.39
CA PHE A 165 7.58 -4.23 15.16
C PHE A 165 7.16 -3.33 16.32
N GLU A 166 8.10 -2.95 17.17
CA GLU A 166 7.84 -2.16 18.38
C GLU A 166 7.34 -0.75 18.04
N ASP A 167 7.95 -0.12 17.02
CA ASP A 167 7.52 1.21 16.56
C ASP A 167 6.09 1.16 16.00
N ARG A 168 5.75 0.12 15.23
CA ARG A 168 4.43 -0.05 14.64
C ARG A 168 3.38 -0.35 15.69
N GLU A 169 3.67 -1.28 16.61
CA GLU A 169 2.80 -1.61 17.74
C GLU A 169 2.49 -0.37 18.60
N ALA A 170 3.51 0.43 18.91
CA ALA A 170 3.35 1.62 19.75
C ALA A 170 2.41 2.66 19.12
N PHE A 171 2.55 2.97 17.82
CA PHE A 171 1.70 3.98 17.22
C PHE A 171 0.32 3.42 16.82
N TYR A 172 0.21 2.12 16.45
CA TYR A 172 -1.09 1.48 16.18
C TYR A 172 -1.94 1.44 17.42
N SER A 173 -1.41 0.96 18.55
CA SER A 173 -2.12 0.93 19.84
C SER A 173 -2.64 2.31 20.23
N THR A 174 -1.87 3.37 19.95
CA THR A 174 -2.27 4.75 20.27
C THR A 174 -3.31 5.28 19.29
N CYS A 175 -3.05 5.17 17.97
CA CYS A 175 -3.94 5.70 16.94
C CYS A 175 -5.31 5.02 16.95
N LEU A 176 -5.33 3.69 17.06
CA LEU A 176 -6.55 2.90 17.12
C LEU A 176 -7.47 3.30 18.29
N ARG A 177 -6.89 3.64 19.46
CA ARG A 177 -7.66 4.07 20.64
C ARG A 177 -8.14 5.51 20.53
N LYS A 178 -7.32 6.42 19.98
CA LYS A 178 -7.63 7.87 19.87
C LYS A 178 -8.52 8.22 18.70
N ALA A 179 -8.46 7.48 17.59
CA ALA A 179 -9.29 7.74 16.41
C ALA A 179 -10.77 7.67 16.76
N VAL A 180 -11.60 8.57 16.20
CA VAL A 180 -13.06 8.52 16.30
C VAL A 180 -13.66 7.42 15.42
N ALA A 181 -12.98 7.13 14.29
CA ALA A 181 -13.27 5.99 13.44
C ALA A 181 -11.97 5.48 12.79
N VAL A 182 -11.93 4.19 12.46
CA VAL A 182 -10.81 3.54 11.76
C VAL A 182 -11.34 2.98 10.45
N VAL A 183 -10.72 3.39 9.34
CA VAL A 183 -11.05 2.87 8.00
C VAL A 183 -10.13 1.71 7.69
N LEU A 184 -10.71 0.63 7.22
CA LEU A 184 -10.06 -0.64 6.88
C LEU A 184 -10.51 -1.07 5.48
N ASP A 185 -9.74 -1.91 4.84
CA ASP A 185 -10.02 -2.41 3.50
C ASP A 185 -10.89 -3.68 3.46
N SER A 186 -10.98 -4.41 4.56
CA SER A 186 -11.70 -5.69 4.59
C SER A 186 -12.32 -6.01 5.95
N LYS A 187 -13.34 -6.87 5.93
CA LYS A 187 -13.96 -7.40 7.12
C LYS A 187 -13.00 -8.33 7.89
N ALA A 188 -12.13 -9.06 7.18
CA ALA A 188 -11.12 -9.91 7.79
C ALA A 188 -10.15 -9.08 8.63
N LEU A 189 -9.60 -8.01 8.06
CA LEU A 189 -8.72 -7.09 8.79
C LEU A 189 -9.44 -6.45 10.00
N MET A 190 -10.73 -6.08 9.85
CA MET A 190 -11.54 -5.57 10.96
C MET A 190 -11.59 -6.57 12.12
N LEU A 191 -11.93 -7.83 11.84
CA LEU A 191 -12.05 -8.86 12.87
C LEU A 191 -10.71 -9.18 13.54
N ASN A 192 -9.62 -9.25 12.77
CA ASN A 192 -8.28 -9.46 13.30
C ASN A 192 -7.84 -8.29 14.19
N THR A 193 -8.05 -7.06 13.73
CA THR A 193 -7.74 -5.85 14.52
C THR A 193 -8.55 -5.79 15.81
N GLN A 194 -9.83 -6.12 15.74
CA GLN A 194 -10.70 -6.18 16.91
C GLN A 194 -10.18 -7.17 17.95
N ARG A 195 -9.77 -8.37 17.51
CA ARG A 195 -9.17 -9.37 18.41
C ARG A 195 -7.85 -8.93 19.00
N ALA A 196 -6.96 -8.37 18.17
CA ALA A 196 -5.61 -7.98 18.58
C ALA A 196 -5.60 -6.80 19.58
N PHE A 197 -6.48 -5.81 19.38
CA PHE A 197 -6.47 -4.56 20.16
C PHE A 197 -7.65 -4.41 21.12
N GLY A 198 -8.60 -5.34 21.17
CA GLY A 198 -9.74 -5.31 22.08
C GLY A 198 -10.68 -4.11 21.84
N LEU A 199 -10.95 -3.77 20.58
CA LEU A 199 -11.75 -2.60 20.21
C LEU A 199 -13.18 -2.97 19.82
N HIS A 200 -14.14 -2.04 20.00
CA HIS A 200 -15.53 -2.23 19.60
C HIS A 200 -15.69 -2.12 18.09
N THR A 201 -16.58 -2.96 17.52
CA THR A 201 -16.85 -3.02 16.07
C THR A 201 -17.35 -1.70 15.49
N GLU A 202 -18.13 -0.93 16.24
CA GLU A 202 -18.70 0.36 15.82
C GLU A 202 -17.65 1.42 15.45
N LYS A 203 -16.40 1.21 15.90
CA LYS A 203 -15.28 2.11 15.57
C LYS A 203 -14.75 1.92 14.15
N PHE A 204 -15.07 0.81 13.51
CA PHE A 204 -14.51 0.42 12.24
C PHE A 204 -15.47 0.70 11.08
N VAL A 205 -14.90 1.21 9.98
CA VAL A 205 -15.58 1.41 8.70
C VAL A 205 -14.81 0.64 7.64
N VAL A 206 -15.44 -0.34 7.00
CA VAL A 206 -14.82 -1.13 5.94
C VAL A 206 -15.08 -0.47 4.59
N ILE A 207 -13.99 -0.03 3.92
CA ILE A 207 -14.01 0.52 2.57
C ILE A 207 -13.02 -0.30 1.73
N PRO A 208 -13.50 -1.25 0.91
CA PRO A 208 -12.64 -2.10 0.09
C PRO A 208 -11.77 -1.29 -0.87
N PHE A 209 -10.62 -1.85 -1.24
CA PHE A 209 -9.79 -1.30 -2.28
C PHE A 209 -10.50 -1.23 -3.63
N SER A 210 -10.10 -0.26 -4.44
CA SER A 210 -10.56 -0.05 -5.81
C SER A 210 -9.34 -0.07 -6.74
N PRO A 211 -9.45 -0.63 -7.94
CA PRO A 211 -8.38 -0.54 -8.92
C PRO A 211 -8.17 0.92 -9.34
N PRO A 212 -6.94 1.31 -9.71
CA PRO A 212 -6.65 2.66 -10.17
C PRO A 212 -7.45 3.02 -11.42
N ALA A 213 -8.00 4.24 -11.48
CA ALA A 213 -8.73 4.72 -12.65
C ALA A 213 -7.85 4.84 -13.92
N THR A 214 -6.53 4.94 -13.76
CA THR A 214 -5.56 5.02 -14.86
C THR A 214 -5.57 3.78 -15.76
N LEU A 215 -5.84 2.60 -15.21
CA LEU A 215 -5.98 1.37 -16.00
C LEU A 215 -7.25 1.32 -16.83
N GLN A 216 -8.30 2.05 -16.44
CA GLN A 216 -9.55 2.11 -17.19
C GLN A 216 -9.43 2.92 -18.48
N SER A 217 -8.54 3.92 -18.50
CA SER A 217 -8.36 4.83 -19.64
C SER A 217 -7.28 4.37 -20.62
N SER A 218 -6.44 3.42 -20.23
CA SER A 218 -5.41 2.87 -21.12
C SER A 218 -6.08 1.97 -22.15
N ALA A 219 -6.07 2.38 -23.41
CA ALA A 219 -6.49 1.51 -24.50
C ALA A 219 -5.73 0.18 -24.40
N LEU A 220 -6.45 -0.93 -24.27
CA LEU A 220 -5.86 -2.26 -24.23
C LEU A 220 -5.00 -2.46 -25.47
N THR A 221 -3.70 -2.37 -25.32
CA THR A 221 -2.78 -2.67 -26.41
C THR A 221 -2.39 -4.15 -26.25
N HIS A 222 -2.80 -4.97 -27.23
CA HIS A 222 -2.33 -6.36 -27.32
C HIS A 222 -0.85 -6.44 -27.73
N GLN A 223 -0.18 -5.30 -27.85
CA GLN A 223 1.24 -5.27 -28.19
C GLN A 223 2.06 -5.50 -26.90
N ARG A 224 2.89 -6.54 -26.92
CA ARG A 224 3.81 -6.83 -25.82
C ARG A 224 4.75 -5.66 -25.59
N PRO A 225 5.10 -5.33 -24.30
CA PRO A 225 6.11 -4.33 -24.01
C PRO A 225 7.44 -4.65 -24.71
N ALA A 226 8.18 -3.60 -25.08
CA ALA A 226 9.46 -3.74 -25.77
C ALA A 226 10.46 -4.61 -24.99
N ALA A 227 10.41 -4.55 -23.65
CA ALA A 227 11.23 -5.39 -22.78
C ALA A 227 10.99 -6.90 -22.94
N LEU A 228 9.79 -7.30 -23.42
CA LEU A 228 9.40 -8.69 -23.68
C LEU A 228 9.25 -9.01 -25.17
N ALA A 229 9.72 -8.15 -26.08
CA ALA A 229 9.58 -8.37 -27.53
C ALA A 229 10.26 -9.67 -28.01
N HIS A 230 11.29 -10.13 -27.27
CA HIS A 230 11.99 -11.39 -27.54
C HIS A 230 11.31 -12.62 -26.93
N VAL A 231 10.28 -12.44 -26.08
CA VAL A 231 9.56 -13.52 -25.40
C VAL A 231 8.29 -13.82 -26.19
N SER A 232 8.26 -14.89 -26.96
CA SER A 232 7.05 -15.34 -27.69
C SER A 232 6.14 -16.23 -26.84
N ALA A 233 6.72 -16.93 -25.85
CA ALA A 233 6.02 -17.84 -24.97
C ALA A 233 4.99 -17.14 -24.08
N PRO A 234 3.92 -17.83 -23.61
CA PRO A 234 3.00 -17.33 -22.61
C PRO A 234 3.72 -17.09 -21.28
N TYR A 235 3.22 -16.15 -20.48
CA TYR A 235 3.83 -15.86 -19.18
C TYR A 235 2.81 -15.61 -18.07
N PHE A 236 3.23 -15.90 -16.86
CA PHE A 236 2.57 -15.54 -15.62
C PHE A 236 3.11 -14.20 -15.13
N PHE A 237 2.23 -13.33 -14.67
CA PHE A 237 2.58 -11.96 -14.31
C PHE A 237 2.50 -11.74 -12.80
N TYR A 238 3.50 -11.08 -12.22
CA TYR A 238 3.50 -10.72 -10.82
C TYR A 238 4.01 -9.29 -10.61
N PRO A 239 3.11 -8.28 -10.51
CA PRO A 239 3.46 -6.89 -10.21
C PRO A 239 3.60 -6.68 -8.71
N ALA A 240 4.68 -7.17 -8.14
CA ALA A 240 4.96 -7.05 -6.71
C ALA A 240 6.41 -6.63 -6.46
N GLN A 241 6.61 -5.74 -5.49
CA GLN A 241 7.95 -5.40 -4.99
C GLN A 241 8.61 -6.66 -4.41
N LEU A 242 9.95 -6.78 -4.58
CA LEU A 242 10.69 -7.95 -4.12
C LEU A 242 10.93 -7.88 -2.61
N TRP A 243 9.86 -8.14 -1.85
CA TRP A 243 9.88 -8.40 -0.42
C TRP A 243 9.90 -9.92 -0.17
N THR A 244 10.41 -10.36 0.97
CA THR A 244 10.47 -11.78 1.32
C THR A 244 9.07 -12.40 1.35
N HIS A 245 8.10 -11.75 1.97
CA HIS A 245 6.72 -12.24 2.06
C HIS A 245 5.99 -12.32 0.71
N LYS A 246 6.49 -11.68 -0.33
CA LYS A 246 5.89 -11.76 -1.68
C LYS A 246 6.23 -13.07 -2.41
N ASN A 247 7.15 -13.86 -1.87
CA ASN A 247 7.39 -15.25 -2.28
C ASN A 247 7.61 -15.47 -3.79
N HIS A 248 8.38 -14.57 -4.42
CA HIS A 248 8.75 -14.70 -5.84
C HIS A 248 9.48 -16.02 -6.13
N VAL A 249 10.13 -16.58 -5.11
CA VAL A 249 10.85 -17.86 -5.20
C VAL A 249 9.90 -18.99 -5.58
N ARG A 250 8.70 -19.05 -4.99
CA ARG A 250 7.71 -20.09 -5.28
C ARG A 250 7.29 -20.08 -6.77
N ILE A 251 7.12 -18.90 -7.34
CA ILE A 251 6.80 -18.76 -8.78
C ILE A 251 7.97 -19.27 -9.64
N ALA A 252 9.21 -18.94 -9.26
CA ALA A 252 10.38 -19.43 -9.99
C ALA A 252 10.52 -20.96 -9.92
N GLU A 253 10.22 -21.56 -8.79
CA GLU A 253 10.19 -23.01 -8.59
C GLU A 253 9.11 -23.66 -9.47
N ALA A 254 7.90 -23.11 -9.51
CA ALA A 254 6.85 -23.57 -10.40
C ALA A 254 7.24 -23.49 -11.89
N ILE A 255 7.91 -22.41 -12.31
CA ILE A 255 8.44 -22.27 -13.68
C ILE A 255 9.52 -23.34 -13.98
N ALA A 256 10.36 -23.67 -13.00
CA ALA A 256 11.37 -24.73 -13.17
C ALA A 256 10.72 -26.10 -13.33
N TRP A 257 9.70 -26.39 -12.54
CA TRP A 257 8.93 -27.62 -12.68
C TRP A 257 8.24 -27.71 -14.05
N LEU A 258 7.53 -26.66 -14.47
CA LEU A 258 6.90 -26.60 -15.79
C LEU A 258 7.90 -26.82 -16.94
N LYS A 259 9.12 -26.26 -16.82
CA LYS A 259 10.21 -26.49 -17.78
C LYS A 259 10.62 -27.95 -17.83
N SER A 260 10.72 -28.65 -16.67
CA SER A 260 11.09 -30.07 -16.60
C SER A 260 10.04 -30.99 -17.24
N GLU A 261 8.76 -30.59 -17.18
CA GLU A 261 7.64 -31.31 -17.82
C GLU A 261 7.46 -30.93 -19.32
N GLY A 262 8.36 -30.10 -19.88
CA GLY A 262 8.35 -29.73 -21.29
C GLY A 262 7.41 -28.59 -21.65
N HIS A 263 6.85 -27.89 -20.67
CA HIS A 263 6.03 -26.70 -20.91
C HIS A 263 6.89 -25.45 -21.10
N ASP A 264 6.50 -24.59 -22.05
CA ASP A 264 7.23 -23.34 -22.36
C ASP A 264 6.53 -22.12 -21.77
N TYR A 265 6.57 -22.00 -20.43
CA TYR A 265 6.03 -20.85 -19.71
C TYR A 265 7.14 -19.99 -19.12
N HIS A 266 6.85 -18.68 -19.02
CA HIS A 266 7.73 -17.68 -18.43
C HIS A 266 7.05 -17.03 -17.22
N ALA A 267 7.85 -16.37 -16.36
CA ALA A 267 7.36 -15.47 -15.31
C ALA A 267 7.90 -14.07 -15.54
N VAL A 268 7.06 -13.06 -15.32
CA VAL A 268 7.41 -11.65 -15.44
C VAL A 268 7.16 -10.96 -14.11
N PHE A 269 8.22 -10.42 -13.51
CA PHE A 269 8.20 -9.71 -12.24
C PHE A 269 8.41 -8.22 -12.45
N VAL A 270 7.51 -7.42 -11.88
CA VAL A 270 7.57 -5.95 -11.90
C VAL A 270 7.55 -5.42 -10.49
N GLY A 271 8.55 -4.65 -10.11
CA GLY A 271 8.65 -4.04 -8.79
C GLY A 271 10.10 -3.73 -8.40
N LYS A 272 10.25 -2.83 -7.42
CA LYS A 272 11.56 -2.50 -6.84
C LYS A 272 12.03 -3.63 -5.92
N ASP A 273 13.35 -3.77 -5.83
CA ASP A 273 13.99 -4.62 -4.82
C ASP A 273 13.94 -3.95 -3.44
N HIS A 274 13.42 -4.69 -2.49
CA HIS A 274 13.34 -4.31 -1.08
C HIS A 274 14.05 -5.31 -0.16
N GLY A 275 15.09 -5.95 -0.67
CA GLY A 275 15.99 -6.82 0.07
C GLY A 275 15.87 -8.31 -0.26
N ALA A 276 14.85 -8.75 -1.01
CA ALA A 276 14.72 -10.14 -1.44
C ALA A 276 15.31 -10.41 -2.83
N GLY A 277 15.63 -9.36 -3.62
CA GLY A 277 16.00 -9.52 -5.03
C GLY A 277 17.23 -10.36 -5.27
N SER A 278 18.26 -10.27 -4.43
CA SER A 278 19.48 -11.09 -4.57
C SER A 278 19.20 -12.57 -4.33
N SER A 279 18.42 -12.91 -3.30
CA SER A 279 18.06 -14.30 -2.99
C SER A 279 17.15 -14.91 -4.05
N VAL A 280 16.18 -14.14 -4.55
CA VAL A 280 15.31 -14.59 -5.65
C VAL A 280 16.11 -14.87 -6.92
N ARG A 281 17.04 -13.98 -7.32
CA ARG A 281 17.89 -14.18 -8.51
C ARG A 281 18.81 -15.38 -8.35
N ALA A 282 19.43 -15.55 -7.19
CA ALA A 282 20.28 -16.72 -6.91
C ALA A 282 19.46 -18.02 -7.00
N ARG A 283 18.22 -18.01 -6.54
CA ARG A 283 17.33 -19.18 -6.66
C ARG A 283 16.98 -19.46 -8.12
N VAL A 284 16.60 -18.44 -8.90
CA VAL A 284 16.32 -18.55 -10.35
C VAL A 284 17.52 -19.16 -11.10
N GLU A 285 18.75 -18.71 -10.78
CA GLU A 285 19.97 -19.25 -11.35
C GLU A 285 20.19 -20.72 -10.96
N SER A 286 20.05 -21.04 -9.67
CA SER A 286 20.20 -22.43 -9.17
C SER A 286 19.19 -23.41 -9.77
N LEU A 287 18.01 -22.94 -10.14
CA LEU A 287 16.95 -23.71 -10.80
C LEU A 287 17.16 -23.84 -12.32
N GLY A 288 18.12 -23.10 -12.90
CA GLY A 288 18.40 -23.13 -14.34
C GLY A 288 17.26 -22.54 -15.19
N VAL A 289 16.54 -21.52 -14.66
CA VAL A 289 15.42 -20.86 -15.36
C VAL A 289 15.64 -19.36 -15.59
N THR A 290 16.90 -18.93 -15.66
CA THR A 290 17.26 -17.53 -15.91
C THR A 290 16.73 -17.03 -17.27
N ASP A 291 16.58 -17.93 -18.23
CA ASP A 291 16.00 -17.68 -19.57
C ASP A 291 14.47 -17.48 -19.52
N ARG A 292 13.79 -17.90 -18.43
CA ARG A 292 12.32 -17.91 -18.31
C ARG A 292 11.76 -16.97 -17.25
N VAL A 293 12.61 -16.36 -16.42
CA VAL A 293 12.19 -15.43 -15.35
C VAL A 293 12.72 -14.03 -15.63
N HIS A 294 11.80 -13.10 -15.88
CA HIS A 294 12.12 -11.74 -16.32
C HIS A 294 11.86 -10.73 -15.21
N PHE A 295 12.85 -9.93 -14.85
CA PHE A 295 12.76 -8.87 -13.86
C PHE A 295 12.78 -7.50 -14.57
N LEU A 296 11.65 -6.83 -14.69
CA LEU A 296 11.53 -5.58 -15.44
C LEU A 296 11.75 -4.32 -14.58
N GLY A 297 11.79 -4.46 -13.26
CA GLY A 297 11.91 -3.30 -12.36
C GLY A 297 10.67 -2.41 -12.39
N TYR A 298 10.86 -1.09 -12.57
CA TYR A 298 9.76 -0.14 -12.71
C TYR A 298 9.32 -0.08 -14.19
N VAL A 299 8.02 -0.08 -14.40
CA VAL A 299 7.37 0.11 -15.72
C VAL A 299 6.35 1.23 -15.65
N SER A 300 6.03 1.85 -16.77
CA SER A 300 4.98 2.87 -16.88
C SER A 300 3.56 2.25 -16.76
N ASP A 301 2.55 3.08 -16.50
CA ASP A 301 1.16 2.62 -16.41
C ASP A 301 0.68 1.95 -17.73
N ALA A 302 1.13 2.47 -18.88
CA ALA A 302 0.83 1.89 -20.18
C ALA A 302 1.47 0.50 -20.38
N GLU A 303 2.72 0.35 -19.97
CA GLU A 303 3.40 -0.96 -19.96
C GLU A 303 2.76 -1.92 -18.98
N MET A 304 2.35 -1.44 -17.80
CA MET A 304 1.64 -2.23 -16.80
C MET A 304 0.34 -2.81 -17.38
N ALA A 305 -0.50 -1.97 -18.01
CA ALA A 305 -1.73 -2.42 -18.66
C ALA A 305 -1.45 -3.45 -19.77
N SER A 306 -0.39 -3.25 -20.57
CA SER A 306 0.03 -4.19 -21.61
C SER A 306 0.53 -5.51 -21.00
N LEU A 307 1.29 -5.48 -19.89
CA LEU A 307 1.77 -6.68 -19.20
C LEU A 307 0.62 -7.52 -18.65
N TYR A 308 -0.39 -6.90 -18.06
CA TYR A 308 -1.61 -7.61 -17.67
C TYR A 308 -2.31 -8.24 -18.87
N SER A 309 -2.63 -7.44 -19.89
CA SER A 309 -3.46 -7.89 -21.03
C SER A 309 -2.84 -9.02 -21.87
N ASN A 310 -1.53 -9.21 -21.79
CA ASN A 310 -0.80 -10.27 -22.48
C ASN A 310 -0.39 -11.44 -21.56
N ALA A 311 -0.71 -11.38 -20.27
CA ALA A 311 -0.43 -12.45 -19.34
C ALA A 311 -1.43 -13.60 -19.46
N SER A 312 -0.96 -14.84 -19.26
CA SER A 312 -1.84 -16.01 -19.09
C SER A 312 -2.67 -15.89 -17.82
N ALA A 313 -2.02 -15.45 -16.73
CA ALA A 313 -2.67 -15.12 -15.46
C ALA A 313 -1.81 -14.18 -14.62
N LEU A 314 -2.45 -13.46 -13.71
CA LEU A 314 -1.81 -12.86 -12.56
C LEU A 314 -1.53 -13.96 -11.52
N VAL A 315 -0.33 -13.99 -10.92
CA VAL A 315 -0.01 -14.87 -9.79
C VAL A 315 0.27 -14.03 -8.55
N MET A 316 -0.44 -14.28 -7.46
CA MET A 316 -0.27 -13.62 -6.16
C MET A 316 0.21 -14.62 -5.11
N ALA A 317 1.53 -14.74 -4.95
CA ALA A 317 2.17 -15.74 -4.10
C ALA A 317 2.44 -15.29 -2.65
N SER A 318 1.82 -14.17 -2.21
CA SER A 318 2.12 -13.54 -0.92
C SER A 318 1.75 -14.42 0.27
N TYR A 319 2.56 -14.35 1.33
CA TYR A 319 2.28 -14.96 2.64
C TYR A 319 1.39 -14.12 3.54
N PHE A 320 1.38 -12.81 3.38
CA PHE A 320 0.50 -11.92 4.14
C PHE A 320 0.04 -10.71 3.28
N GLY A 321 -0.84 -9.90 3.85
CA GLY A 321 -1.56 -8.83 3.16
C GLY A 321 -2.77 -9.43 2.44
N PRO A 322 -3.88 -9.72 3.16
CA PRO A 322 -5.03 -10.46 2.64
C PRO A 322 -5.77 -9.71 1.53
N THR A 323 -5.55 -8.40 1.43
CA THR A 323 -6.13 -7.55 0.40
C THR A 323 -5.03 -6.88 -0.42
N ASN A 324 -5.18 -6.93 -1.72
CA ASN A 324 -4.22 -6.38 -2.67
C ASN A 324 -4.95 -5.76 -3.86
N ILE A 325 -4.31 -4.77 -4.50
CA ILE A 325 -4.83 -4.09 -5.69
C ILE A 325 -4.64 -4.92 -6.97
N PRO A 326 -3.48 -5.59 -7.20
CA PRO A 326 -3.22 -6.32 -8.44
C PRO A 326 -4.31 -7.31 -8.88
N PRO A 327 -4.96 -8.08 -8.01
CA PRO A 327 -6.09 -8.93 -8.44
C PRO A 327 -7.28 -8.13 -8.97
N LEU A 328 -7.55 -6.96 -8.40
CA LEU A 328 -8.64 -6.09 -8.86
C LEU A 328 -8.32 -5.47 -10.23
N GLU A 329 -7.04 -5.16 -10.47
CA GLU A 329 -6.52 -4.72 -11.77
C GLU A 329 -6.66 -5.85 -12.82
N ALA A 330 -6.31 -7.08 -12.44
CA ALA A 330 -6.45 -8.24 -13.30
C ALA A 330 -7.92 -8.49 -13.68
N PHE A 331 -8.84 -8.44 -12.72
CA PHE A 331 -10.28 -8.58 -12.99
C PHE A 331 -10.81 -7.50 -13.92
N GLN A 332 -10.38 -6.26 -13.74
CA GLN A 332 -10.77 -5.14 -14.58
C GLN A 332 -10.32 -5.35 -16.04
N LEU A 333 -9.18 -6.01 -16.23
CA LEU A 333 -8.61 -6.30 -17.54
C LEU A 333 -8.96 -7.71 -18.05
N SER A 334 -9.87 -8.41 -17.36
CA SER A 334 -10.31 -9.78 -17.69
C SER A 334 -9.16 -10.80 -17.74
N VAL A 335 -8.16 -10.62 -16.85
CA VAL A 335 -7.01 -11.52 -16.70
C VAL A 335 -7.30 -12.51 -15.58
N PRO A 336 -7.14 -13.82 -15.81
CA PRO A 336 -7.28 -14.83 -14.76
C PRO A 336 -6.36 -14.57 -13.57
N VAL A 337 -6.79 -14.99 -12.37
CA VAL A 337 -6.02 -14.79 -11.14
C VAL A 337 -5.75 -16.14 -10.47
N ILE A 338 -4.49 -16.38 -10.15
CA ILE A 338 -4.02 -17.47 -9.28
C ILE A 338 -3.49 -16.81 -8.00
N ALA A 339 -3.99 -17.20 -6.84
CA ALA A 339 -3.65 -16.53 -5.59
C ALA A 339 -3.43 -17.53 -4.44
N SER A 340 -2.52 -17.20 -3.51
CA SER A 340 -2.42 -17.93 -2.27
C SER A 340 -3.72 -17.85 -1.47
N PHE A 341 -4.02 -18.87 -0.66
CA PHE A 341 -5.26 -18.96 0.13
C PHE A 341 -5.54 -17.74 1.01
N ILE A 342 -4.51 -16.97 1.39
CA ILE A 342 -4.68 -15.77 2.20
C ILE A 342 -5.59 -14.72 1.54
N HIS A 343 -5.75 -14.76 0.21
CA HIS A 343 -6.57 -13.83 -0.55
C HIS A 343 -8.03 -14.26 -0.72
N GLN A 344 -8.42 -15.43 -0.15
CA GLN A 344 -9.74 -16.01 -0.38
C GLN A 344 -10.89 -15.09 0.06
N ASP A 345 -10.75 -14.39 1.17
CA ASP A 345 -11.77 -13.44 1.64
C ASP A 345 -11.99 -12.27 0.68
N GLN A 346 -10.94 -11.82 -0.02
CA GLN A 346 -11.02 -10.75 -1.01
C GLN A 346 -11.58 -11.24 -2.33
N LEU A 347 -11.10 -12.38 -2.83
CA LEU A 347 -11.31 -12.82 -4.22
C LEU A 347 -12.43 -13.85 -4.37
N ARG A 348 -12.82 -14.54 -3.29
CA ARG A 348 -13.90 -15.54 -3.26
C ARG A 348 -13.73 -16.57 -4.37
N ASP A 349 -14.74 -16.71 -5.25
CA ASP A 349 -14.73 -17.67 -6.38
C ASP A 349 -14.05 -17.08 -7.63
N GLY A 350 -13.44 -15.90 -7.54
CA GLY A 350 -12.82 -15.20 -8.67
C GLY A 350 -11.38 -15.61 -8.98
N ALA A 351 -10.79 -16.55 -8.21
CA ALA A 351 -9.40 -16.97 -8.41
C ALA A 351 -9.25 -18.47 -8.24
N LEU A 352 -8.21 -19.04 -8.85
CA LEU A 352 -7.68 -20.34 -8.47
C LEU A 352 -6.75 -20.17 -7.26
N TYR A 353 -6.84 -21.05 -6.29
CA TYR A 353 -6.10 -20.94 -5.05
C TYR A 353 -5.04 -22.01 -4.89
N PHE A 354 -3.94 -21.63 -4.25
CA PHE A 354 -2.85 -22.54 -3.94
C PHE A 354 -2.28 -22.29 -2.54
N ASP A 355 -1.60 -23.30 -2.00
CA ASP A 355 -0.84 -23.17 -0.76
C ASP A 355 0.53 -22.51 -1.06
N PRO A 356 0.88 -21.37 -0.44
CA PRO A 356 2.15 -20.71 -0.69
C PRO A 356 3.38 -21.54 -0.26
N ASP A 357 3.21 -22.55 0.57
CA ASP A 357 4.26 -23.50 0.98
C ASP A 357 4.35 -24.73 0.08
N ASP A 358 3.39 -24.93 -0.83
CA ASP A 358 3.31 -26.08 -1.73
C ASP A 358 3.41 -25.66 -3.20
N GLU A 359 4.55 -26.02 -3.86
CA GLU A 359 4.75 -25.70 -5.28
C GLU A 359 3.86 -26.52 -6.22
N GLU A 360 3.46 -27.74 -5.82
CA GLU A 360 2.62 -28.60 -6.64
C GLU A 360 1.24 -27.97 -6.85
N THR A 361 0.65 -27.42 -5.79
CA THR A 361 -0.65 -26.72 -5.89
C THR A 361 -0.59 -25.48 -6.76
N LEU A 362 0.54 -24.75 -6.76
CA LEU A 362 0.74 -23.62 -7.66
C LEU A 362 0.86 -24.06 -9.12
N THR A 363 1.65 -25.11 -9.38
CA THR A 363 1.84 -25.62 -10.75
C THR A 363 0.54 -26.18 -11.32
N GLN A 364 -0.27 -26.87 -10.52
CA GLN A 364 -1.60 -27.34 -10.92
C GLN A 364 -2.50 -26.18 -11.32
N ALA A 365 -2.57 -25.13 -10.48
CA ALA A 365 -3.34 -23.92 -10.81
C ALA A 365 -2.84 -23.21 -12.08
N MET A 366 -1.51 -23.19 -12.31
CA MET A 366 -0.93 -22.63 -13.54
C MET A 366 -1.30 -23.43 -14.79
N LEU A 367 -1.44 -24.74 -14.68
CA LEU A 367 -1.87 -25.61 -15.79
C LEU A 367 -3.38 -25.51 -16.05
N GLU A 368 -4.19 -25.25 -15.03
CA GLU A 368 -5.65 -25.15 -15.15
C GLU A 368 -6.11 -23.88 -15.87
N VAL A 369 -5.33 -22.80 -15.86
CA VAL A 369 -5.66 -21.50 -16.49
C VAL A 369 -5.52 -21.54 -18.04
N GLN A 370 -5.09 -22.63 -18.64
CA GLN A 370 -4.84 -22.75 -20.08
C GLN A 370 -6.09 -22.66 -20.96
#